data_150ea207fddfc7a5451cff21bce1268c
#
_entry.id   150ea207fddfc7a5451cff21bce1268c
#
_cell.length_a   1.000
_cell.length_b   1.000
_cell.length_c   1.000
_cell.angle_alpha   90.00
_cell.angle_beta   90.00
_cell.angle_gamma   90.00
#
_symmetry.space_group_name_H-M   'P 1'
#
loop_
_entity.id
_entity.type
_entity.pdbx_description
1 polymer ?
#
loop_
_entity_poly.entity_id
_entity_poly.type
_entity_poly.pdbx_seq_one_letter_code
_entity_poly.pdbx_strand_id
1 'polypeptide(L)'
;SAQLMESGLLLPLMFVLEFLILVPLYYLFFRKRDGLGKGTLSAKWFVILFGAILIIQFLLPAMLGMRKTEAWVMTQVSLHNYAFWLTNLSLIFLVPVYEEIVFRGCLFNAFQYWFNDKVWATSLVVSTLFALMHTQYADIRTLLMLFLISQVLIVARVKSKGLLMPVTLHILMNATVIGIQYGVQVLLSSG
;
A
#
# COMPACT_ATOMS: atom_id res chain seq x y z
N SER A 1 -3.44 -17.75 21.35
CA SER A 1 -4.27 -16.99 20.40
C SER A 1 -4.89 -15.74 21.01
N ALA A 2 -5.66 -15.81 22.11
CA ALA A 2 -6.25 -14.62 22.75
C ALA A 2 -5.19 -13.63 23.26
N GLN A 3 -4.14 -14.12 23.90
CA GLN A 3 -3.01 -13.32 24.38
C GLN A 3 -2.29 -12.53 23.27
N LEU A 4 -2.17 -13.08 22.06
CA LEU A 4 -1.58 -12.39 20.91
C LEU A 4 -2.47 -11.26 20.39
N MET A 5 -3.78 -11.41 20.46
CA MET A 5 -4.72 -10.35 20.13
C MET A 5 -4.69 -9.21 21.15
N GLU A 6 -4.69 -9.55 22.44
CA GLU A 6 -4.63 -8.58 23.53
C GLU A 6 -3.29 -7.80 23.57
N SER A 7 -2.18 -8.45 23.20
CA SER A 7 -0.86 -7.80 23.13
C SER A 7 -0.68 -6.88 21.92
N GLY A 8 -1.60 -6.90 20.93
CA GLY A 8 -1.47 -6.17 19.66
C GLY A 8 -0.42 -6.73 18.69
N LEU A 9 0.22 -7.86 19.03
CA LEU A 9 1.31 -8.44 18.23
C LEU A 9 0.81 -9.32 17.07
N LEU A 10 -0.48 -9.62 17.00
CA LEU A 10 -1.03 -10.48 15.95
C LEU A 10 -0.78 -9.91 14.56
N LEU A 11 -1.10 -8.62 14.35
CA LEU A 11 -0.95 -7.97 13.03
C LEU A 11 0.50 -7.91 12.55
N PRO A 12 1.47 -7.39 13.33
CA PRO A 12 2.85 -7.36 12.85
C PRO A 12 3.42 -8.77 12.62
N LEU A 13 3.00 -9.77 13.40
CA LEU A 13 3.40 -11.16 13.15
C LEU A 13 2.84 -11.68 11.81
N MET A 14 1.59 -11.39 11.50
CA MET A 14 0.98 -11.74 10.20
C MET A 14 1.75 -11.09 9.05
N PHE A 15 2.05 -9.80 9.12
CA PHE A 15 2.80 -9.08 8.08
C PHE A 15 4.20 -9.65 7.86
N VAL A 16 4.88 -10.03 8.94
CA VAL A 16 6.20 -10.69 8.84
C VAL A 16 6.08 -12.07 8.19
N LEU A 17 5.08 -12.88 8.56
CA LEU A 17 4.87 -14.19 7.95
C LEU A 17 4.53 -14.10 6.46
N GLU A 18 3.65 -13.18 6.08
CA GLU A 18 3.32 -12.91 4.67
C GLU A 18 4.58 -12.52 3.88
N PHE A 19 5.39 -11.62 4.42
CA PHE A 19 6.66 -11.21 3.81
C PHE A 19 7.62 -12.39 3.64
N LEU A 20 7.80 -13.20 4.69
CA LEU A 20 8.71 -14.35 4.69
C LEU A 20 8.26 -15.47 3.74
N ILE A 21 6.99 -15.55 3.40
CA ILE A 21 6.46 -16.51 2.43
C ILE A 21 6.50 -15.92 1.01
N LEU A 22 5.93 -14.75 0.81
CA LEU A 22 5.69 -14.20 -0.54
C LEU A 22 6.98 -13.70 -1.20
N VAL A 23 7.88 -13.06 -0.45
CA VAL A 23 9.10 -12.49 -1.03
C VAL A 23 10.09 -13.58 -1.48
N PRO A 24 10.38 -14.65 -0.71
CA PRO A 24 11.20 -15.74 -1.21
C PRO A 24 10.58 -16.47 -2.41
N LEU A 25 9.25 -16.72 -2.41
CA LEU A 25 8.56 -17.32 -3.55
C LEU A 25 8.71 -16.46 -4.81
N TYR A 26 8.51 -15.14 -4.68
CA TYR A 26 8.73 -14.21 -5.78
C TYR A 26 10.20 -14.28 -6.25
N TYR A 27 11.16 -14.22 -5.35
CA TYR A 27 12.57 -14.20 -5.69
C TYR A 27 13.01 -15.48 -6.42
N LEU A 28 12.50 -16.64 -6.01
CA LEU A 28 12.85 -17.92 -6.60
C LEU A 28 12.16 -18.17 -7.94
N PHE A 29 10.87 -17.83 -8.07
CA PHE A 29 10.05 -18.27 -9.20
C PHE A 29 9.60 -17.18 -10.16
N PHE A 30 9.50 -15.91 -9.71
CA PHE A 30 8.80 -14.87 -10.46
C PHE A 30 9.67 -13.70 -10.89
N ARG A 31 10.73 -13.33 -10.18
CA ARG A 31 11.52 -12.12 -10.42
C ARG A 31 12.11 -11.96 -11.84
N LYS A 32 12.28 -13.06 -12.55
CA LYS A 32 12.83 -13.08 -13.91
C LYS A 32 11.76 -12.98 -15.01
N ARG A 33 10.49 -13.05 -14.61
CA ARG A 33 9.39 -12.94 -15.58
C ARG A 33 9.21 -11.50 -16.01
N ASP A 34 8.60 -11.31 -17.18
CA ASP A 34 8.44 -10.00 -17.77
C ASP A 34 7.73 -9.02 -16.83
N GLY A 35 8.35 -7.86 -16.66
CA GLY A 35 7.86 -6.80 -15.81
C GLY A 35 7.89 -7.06 -14.29
N LEU A 36 8.31 -8.23 -13.81
CA LEU A 36 8.48 -8.53 -12.39
C LEU A 36 9.91 -8.25 -11.87
N GLY A 37 10.83 -7.82 -12.72
CA GLY A 37 12.15 -7.36 -12.30
C GLY A 37 12.15 -5.97 -11.65
N LYS A 38 13.34 -5.43 -11.42
CA LYS A 38 13.49 -4.07 -10.85
C LYS A 38 12.88 -2.98 -11.73
N GLY A 39 13.02 -3.12 -13.06
CA GLY A 39 12.64 -2.07 -14.00
C GLY A 39 13.57 -0.85 -13.93
N THR A 40 13.09 0.29 -14.42
CA THR A 40 13.81 1.56 -14.46
C THR A 40 13.20 2.59 -13.52
N LEU A 41 14.03 3.33 -12.78
CA LEU A 41 13.57 4.43 -11.92
C LEU A 41 13.77 5.77 -12.67
N SER A 42 12.68 6.38 -13.10
CA SER A 42 12.68 7.71 -13.71
C SER A 42 12.33 8.77 -12.68
N ALA A 43 13.24 9.68 -12.36
CA ALA A 43 13.01 10.75 -11.40
C ALA A 43 11.79 11.62 -11.80
N LYS A 44 11.62 11.93 -13.08
CA LYS A 44 10.47 12.69 -13.59
C LYS A 44 9.15 11.99 -13.24
N TRP A 45 9.01 10.72 -13.62
CA TRP A 45 7.79 9.97 -13.34
C TRP A 45 7.58 9.75 -11.85
N PHE A 46 8.64 9.51 -11.11
CA PHE A 46 8.59 9.34 -9.66
C PHE A 46 7.99 10.57 -8.98
N VAL A 47 8.50 11.78 -9.28
CA VAL A 47 8.00 13.03 -8.69
C VAL A 47 6.54 13.31 -9.09
N ILE A 48 6.18 13.10 -10.37
CA ILE A 48 4.81 13.31 -10.85
C ILE A 48 3.84 12.35 -10.13
N LEU A 49 4.17 11.06 -10.05
CA LEU A 49 3.29 10.05 -9.45
C LEU A 49 3.22 10.18 -7.93
N PHE A 50 4.32 10.54 -7.28
CA PHE A 50 4.30 10.84 -5.84
C PHE A 50 3.45 12.08 -5.54
N GLY A 51 3.56 13.13 -6.33
CA GLY A 51 2.68 14.29 -6.24
C GLY A 51 1.20 13.94 -6.40
N ALA A 52 0.85 13.07 -7.37
CA ALA A 52 -0.51 12.57 -7.53
C ALA A 52 -1.00 11.79 -6.30
N ILE A 53 -0.15 10.93 -5.72
CA ILE A 53 -0.46 10.21 -4.47
C ILE A 53 -0.75 11.20 -3.34
N LEU A 54 0.08 12.23 -3.15
CA LEU A 54 -0.13 13.23 -2.10
C LEU A 54 -1.44 14.00 -2.30
N ILE A 55 -1.80 14.35 -3.53
CA ILE A 55 -3.09 14.99 -3.85
C ILE A 55 -4.25 14.07 -3.45
N ILE A 56 -4.19 12.79 -3.82
CA ILE A 56 -5.23 11.82 -3.47
C ILE A 56 -5.33 11.64 -1.95
N GLN A 57 -4.19 11.58 -1.25
CA GLN A 57 -4.17 11.32 0.20
C GLN A 57 -4.57 12.52 1.06
N PHE A 58 -4.27 13.74 0.64
CA PHE A 58 -4.45 14.92 1.50
C PHE A 58 -5.48 15.91 0.97
N LEU A 59 -5.56 16.12 -0.35
CA LEU A 59 -6.49 17.08 -0.93
C LEU A 59 -7.87 16.46 -1.17
N LEU A 60 -7.92 15.24 -1.71
CA LEU A 60 -9.18 14.59 -2.04
C LEU A 60 -10.08 14.33 -0.82
N PRO A 61 -9.58 13.87 0.35
CA PRO A 61 -10.39 13.75 1.56
C PRO A 61 -11.06 15.07 1.98
N ALA A 62 -10.32 16.16 1.91
CA ALA A 62 -10.84 17.50 2.22
C ALA A 62 -11.98 17.89 1.25
N MET A 63 -11.80 17.64 -0.05
CA MET A 63 -12.81 17.89 -1.08
C MET A 63 -14.07 17.01 -0.91
N LEU A 64 -13.89 15.78 -0.45
CA LEU A 64 -14.98 14.83 -0.19
C LEU A 64 -15.66 15.04 1.17
N GLY A 65 -15.24 16.05 1.94
CA GLY A 65 -15.80 16.34 3.28
C GLY A 65 -15.53 15.24 4.30
N MET A 66 -14.44 14.50 4.16
CA MET A 66 -14.04 13.46 5.12
C MET A 66 -13.44 14.13 6.35
N ARG A 67 -14.21 14.16 7.43
CA ARG A 67 -13.80 14.80 8.71
C ARG A 67 -13.44 13.81 9.81
N LYS A 68 -13.80 12.54 9.64
CA LYS A 68 -13.55 11.50 10.65
C LYS A 68 -12.41 10.60 10.21
N THR A 69 -11.51 10.32 11.14
CA THR A 69 -10.49 9.29 10.97
C THR A 69 -11.14 7.90 11.04
N GLU A 70 -10.71 7.00 10.17
CA GLU A 70 -11.17 5.61 10.18
C GLU A 70 -10.91 4.94 11.53
N ALA A 71 -11.87 4.15 12.00
CA ALA A 71 -11.77 3.48 13.30
C ALA A 71 -10.54 2.58 13.41
N TRP A 72 -10.17 1.90 12.32
CA TRP A 72 -8.96 1.07 12.27
C TRP A 72 -7.69 1.89 12.54
N VAL A 73 -7.57 3.07 11.93
CA VAL A 73 -6.43 3.98 12.15
C VAL A 73 -6.36 4.43 13.60
N MET A 74 -7.51 4.79 14.20
CA MET A 74 -7.58 5.18 15.61
C MET A 74 -7.13 4.04 16.54
N THR A 75 -7.50 2.81 16.24
CA THR A 75 -7.05 1.63 17.00
C THR A 75 -5.52 1.46 16.92
N GLN A 76 -4.92 1.61 15.73
CA GLN A 76 -3.46 1.51 15.58
C GLN A 76 -2.73 2.60 16.38
N VAL A 77 -3.24 3.82 16.34
CA VAL A 77 -2.66 4.98 17.03
C VAL A 77 -2.77 4.85 18.55
N SER A 78 -3.78 4.15 19.06
CA SER A 78 -3.96 3.91 20.52
C SER A 78 -2.98 2.90 21.12
N LEU A 79 -2.24 2.15 20.30
CA LEU A 79 -1.20 1.21 20.77
C LEU A 79 0.04 2.02 21.20
N HIS A 80 0.33 2.03 22.52
CA HIS A 80 1.45 2.81 23.09
C HIS A 80 2.68 1.97 23.46
N ASN A 81 2.86 0.81 22.83
CA ASN A 81 3.93 -0.15 23.13
C ASN A 81 4.70 -0.56 21.87
N TYR A 82 5.58 -1.57 21.98
CA TYR A 82 6.33 -2.06 20.80
C TYR A 82 5.41 -2.59 19.70
N ALA A 83 4.18 -2.99 19.98
CA ALA A 83 3.22 -3.44 18.96
C ALA A 83 2.89 -2.30 17.99
N PHE A 84 2.78 -1.05 18.49
CA PHE A 84 2.65 0.14 17.66
C PHE A 84 3.81 0.28 16.66
N TRP A 85 5.05 0.24 17.16
CA TRP A 85 6.22 0.42 16.29
C TRP A 85 6.39 -0.73 15.31
N LEU A 86 6.23 -1.98 15.76
CA LEU A 86 6.33 -3.15 14.90
C LEU A 86 5.27 -3.15 13.81
N THR A 87 4.03 -2.79 14.13
CA THR A 87 2.94 -2.68 13.16
C THR A 87 3.23 -1.59 12.13
N ASN A 88 3.57 -0.38 12.58
CA ASN A 88 3.80 0.73 11.66
C ASN A 88 5.06 0.54 10.79
N LEU A 89 6.15 0.01 11.35
CA LEU A 89 7.34 -0.33 10.55
C LEU A 89 7.03 -1.42 9.52
N SER A 90 6.22 -2.42 9.89
CA SER A 90 5.79 -3.43 8.93
C SER A 90 4.92 -2.84 7.84
N LEU A 91 3.96 -1.97 8.17
CA LEU A 91 3.11 -1.25 7.20
C LEU A 91 3.91 -0.33 6.28
N ILE A 92 5.01 0.24 6.75
CA ILE A 92 5.86 1.11 5.92
C ILE A 92 6.75 0.28 4.99
N PHE A 93 7.40 -0.77 5.49
CA PHE A 93 8.49 -1.42 4.76
C PHE A 93 8.14 -2.81 4.22
N LEU A 94 7.44 -3.65 4.97
CA LEU A 94 7.19 -5.05 4.58
C LEU A 94 5.95 -5.17 3.70
N VAL A 95 4.84 -4.60 4.14
CA VAL A 95 3.54 -4.68 3.45
C VAL A 95 3.62 -4.18 2.02
N PRO A 96 4.16 -2.98 1.71
CA PRO A 96 4.27 -2.51 0.34
C PRO A 96 5.04 -3.44 -0.58
N VAL A 97 6.09 -4.10 -0.08
CA VAL A 97 6.92 -4.99 -0.92
C VAL A 97 6.10 -6.17 -1.42
N TYR A 98 5.44 -6.91 -0.52
CA TYR A 98 4.69 -8.09 -0.96
C TYR A 98 3.37 -7.73 -1.65
N GLU A 99 2.72 -6.63 -1.28
CA GLU A 99 1.53 -6.17 -1.99
C GLU A 99 1.83 -5.78 -3.44
N GLU A 100 2.92 -5.06 -3.69
CA GLU A 100 3.31 -4.74 -5.07
C GLU A 100 3.70 -5.99 -5.87
N ILE A 101 4.36 -6.97 -5.24
CA ILE A 101 4.64 -8.27 -5.87
C ILE A 101 3.34 -8.96 -6.28
N VAL A 102 2.35 -9.01 -5.40
CA VAL A 102 1.07 -9.68 -5.66
C VAL A 102 0.25 -8.90 -6.67
N PHE A 103 -0.04 -7.62 -6.42
CA PHE A 103 -0.98 -6.83 -7.24
C PHE A 103 -0.36 -6.33 -8.53
N ARG A 104 0.82 -5.68 -8.50
CA ARG A 104 1.47 -5.10 -9.70
C ARG A 104 2.38 -6.08 -10.41
N GLY A 105 2.75 -7.16 -9.73
CA GLY A 105 3.46 -8.29 -10.33
C GLY A 105 2.51 -9.36 -10.84
N CYS A 106 2.09 -10.26 -9.94
CA CYS A 106 1.42 -11.49 -10.32
C CYS A 106 0.02 -11.26 -10.89
N LEU A 107 -0.86 -10.54 -10.19
CA LEU A 107 -2.24 -10.30 -10.62
C LEU A 107 -2.29 -9.43 -11.89
N PHE A 108 -1.47 -8.38 -11.96
CA PHE A 108 -1.41 -7.53 -13.15
C PHE A 108 -1.04 -8.33 -14.39
N ASN A 109 0.01 -9.17 -14.34
CA ASN A 109 0.41 -9.99 -15.47
C ASN A 109 -0.66 -11.07 -15.82
N ALA A 110 -1.30 -11.68 -14.82
CA ALA A 110 -2.35 -12.67 -15.05
C ALA A 110 -3.57 -12.05 -15.78
N PHE A 111 -4.07 -10.90 -15.29
CA PHE A 111 -5.20 -10.22 -15.93
C PHE A 111 -4.81 -9.57 -17.26
N GLN A 112 -3.57 -9.10 -17.43
CA GLN A 112 -3.09 -8.60 -18.71
C GLN A 112 -3.17 -9.71 -19.80
N TYR A 113 -2.74 -10.92 -19.46
CA TYR A 113 -2.92 -12.07 -20.33
C TYR A 113 -4.40 -12.35 -20.67
N TRP A 114 -5.30 -12.34 -19.68
CA TRP A 114 -6.73 -12.55 -19.88
C TRP A 114 -7.40 -11.48 -20.72
N PHE A 115 -6.97 -10.25 -20.61
CA PHE A 115 -7.53 -9.12 -21.36
C PHE A 115 -6.77 -8.79 -22.67
N ASN A 116 -5.97 -9.72 -23.19
CA ASN A 116 -5.21 -9.54 -24.42
C ASN A 116 -4.41 -8.22 -24.39
N ASP A 117 -3.60 -8.03 -23.36
CA ASP A 117 -2.71 -6.88 -23.12
C ASP A 117 -3.43 -5.51 -22.98
N LYS A 118 -4.74 -5.51 -22.75
CA LYS A 118 -5.49 -4.27 -22.48
C LYS A 118 -5.19 -3.74 -21.07
N VAL A 119 -4.19 -2.89 -20.97
CA VAL A 119 -3.75 -2.28 -19.70
C VAL A 119 -4.89 -1.62 -18.94
N TRP A 120 -5.81 -0.90 -19.62
CA TRP A 120 -6.92 -0.22 -18.96
C TRP A 120 -7.89 -1.21 -18.25
N ALA A 121 -8.23 -2.32 -18.88
CA ALA A 121 -9.12 -3.33 -18.28
C ALA A 121 -8.42 -4.02 -17.10
N THR A 122 -7.15 -4.40 -17.29
CA THR A 122 -6.31 -4.95 -16.23
C THR A 122 -6.22 -4.01 -15.04
N SER A 123 -5.98 -2.72 -15.27
CA SER A 123 -5.84 -1.74 -14.19
C SER A 123 -7.13 -1.56 -13.39
N LEU A 124 -8.29 -1.53 -14.05
CA LEU A 124 -9.58 -1.44 -13.37
C LEU A 124 -9.80 -2.64 -12.44
N VAL A 125 -9.60 -3.87 -12.95
CA VAL A 125 -9.80 -5.08 -12.14
C VAL A 125 -8.81 -5.16 -10.98
N VAL A 126 -7.52 -4.97 -11.23
CA VAL A 126 -6.50 -5.05 -10.18
C VAL A 126 -6.71 -3.98 -9.11
N SER A 127 -7.08 -2.75 -9.50
CA SER A 127 -7.33 -1.67 -8.52
C SER A 127 -8.61 -1.89 -7.73
N THR A 128 -9.64 -2.47 -8.35
CA THR A 128 -10.85 -2.86 -7.63
C THR A 128 -10.55 -3.94 -6.60
N LEU A 129 -9.80 -4.98 -6.98
CA LEU A 129 -9.39 -6.03 -6.05
C LEU A 129 -8.54 -5.46 -4.92
N PHE A 130 -7.59 -4.57 -5.22
CA PHE A 130 -6.76 -3.91 -4.21
C PHE A 130 -7.62 -3.14 -3.20
N ALA A 131 -8.57 -2.33 -3.65
CA ALA A 131 -9.46 -1.59 -2.76
C ALA A 131 -10.35 -2.53 -1.92
N LEU A 132 -10.92 -3.57 -2.53
CA LEU A 132 -11.78 -4.54 -1.85
C LEU A 132 -11.04 -5.41 -0.81
N MET A 133 -9.74 -5.63 -0.97
CA MET A 133 -8.94 -6.34 0.04
C MET A 133 -8.69 -5.52 1.31
N HIS A 134 -8.98 -4.21 1.29
CA HIS A 134 -8.83 -3.31 2.43
C HIS A 134 -10.14 -3.17 3.24
N THR A 135 -10.74 -4.31 3.60
CA THR A 135 -12.03 -4.39 4.32
C THR A 135 -12.00 -3.82 5.75
N GLN A 136 -10.82 -3.47 6.26
CA GLN A 136 -10.67 -2.76 7.53
C GLN A 136 -11.19 -1.32 7.49
N TYR A 137 -11.36 -0.75 6.29
CA TYR A 137 -11.95 0.58 6.10
C TYR A 137 -13.45 0.49 5.82
N ALA A 138 -14.24 1.26 6.57
CA ALA A 138 -15.70 1.25 6.47
C ALA A 138 -16.23 2.32 5.51
N ASP A 139 -15.48 3.41 5.27
CA ASP A 139 -15.91 4.50 4.40
C ASP A 139 -15.63 4.18 2.94
N ILE A 140 -16.68 4.17 2.12
CA ILE A 140 -16.57 3.94 0.66
C ILE A 140 -15.64 4.96 -0.02
N ARG A 141 -15.52 6.17 0.53
CA ARG A 141 -14.62 7.21 0.02
C ARG A 141 -13.16 6.82 0.22
N THR A 142 -12.84 6.15 1.35
CA THR A 142 -11.52 5.58 1.60
C THR A 142 -11.20 4.48 0.57
N LEU A 143 -12.16 3.60 0.26
CA LEU A 143 -11.99 2.59 -0.78
C LEU A 143 -11.80 3.21 -2.17
N LEU A 144 -12.50 4.29 -2.49
CA LEU A 144 -12.28 5.04 -3.73
C LEU A 144 -10.86 5.63 -3.79
N MET A 145 -10.35 6.19 -2.70
CA MET A 145 -8.98 6.69 -2.64
C MET A 145 -7.96 5.57 -2.85
N LEU A 146 -8.15 4.41 -2.23
CA LEU A 146 -7.30 3.24 -2.41
C LEU A 146 -7.32 2.74 -3.86
N PHE A 147 -8.49 2.74 -4.51
CA PHE A 147 -8.61 2.44 -5.92
C PHE A 147 -7.78 3.42 -6.77
N LEU A 148 -7.89 4.73 -6.54
CA LEU A 148 -7.14 5.76 -7.28
C LEU A 148 -5.63 5.65 -7.04
N ILE A 149 -5.20 5.41 -5.81
CA ILE A 149 -3.79 5.16 -5.48
C ILE A 149 -3.29 3.93 -6.22
N SER A 150 -4.08 2.86 -6.23
CA SER A 150 -3.74 1.64 -6.97
C SER A 150 -3.55 1.93 -8.47
N GLN A 151 -4.38 2.78 -9.09
CA GLN A 151 -4.21 3.22 -10.48
C GLN A 151 -2.86 3.94 -10.67
N VAL A 152 -2.49 4.84 -9.76
CA VAL A 152 -1.19 5.55 -9.82
C VAL A 152 -0.02 4.56 -9.73
N LEU A 153 -0.08 3.57 -8.83
CA LEU A 153 0.95 2.55 -8.69
C LEU A 153 1.04 1.62 -9.91
N ILE A 154 -0.09 1.34 -10.59
CA ILE A 154 -0.09 0.61 -11.87
C ILE A 154 0.58 1.45 -12.96
N VAL A 155 0.32 2.77 -13.03
CA VAL A 155 1.03 3.64 -13.95
C VAL A 155 2.54 3.60 -13.67
N ALA A 156 2.96 3.62 -12.40
CA ALA A 156 4.36 3.46 -12.03
C ALA A 156 4.93 2.13 -12.54
N ARG A 157 4.21 1.01 -12.35
CA ARG A 157 4.59 -0.31 -12.85
C ARG A 157 4.77 -0.33 -14.36
N VAL A 158 3.83 0.23 -15.11
CA VAL A 158 3.87 0.27 -16.58
C VAL A 158 5.01 1.15 -17.09
N LYS A 159 5.19 2.34 -16.51
CA LYS A 159 6.24 3.29 -16.91
C LYS A 159 7.64 2.80 -16.57
N SER A 160 7.82 2.13 -15.44
CA SER A 160 9.12 1.58 -15.02
C SER A 160 9.44 0.21 -15.62
N LYS A 161 8.46 -0.48 -16.15
CA LYS A 161 8.56 -1.89 -16.60
C LYS A 161 9.10 -2.81 -15.49
N GLY A 162 8.75 -2.51 -14.22
CA GLY A 162 9.25 -3.26 -13.07
C GLY A 162 8.60 -2.85 -11.76
N LEU A 163 9.03 -3.46 -10.67
CA LEU A 163 8.39 -3.30 -9.36
C LEU A 163 9.09 -2.28 -8.44
N LEU A 164 10.34 -1.87 -8.73
CA LEU A 164 11.07 -0.99 -7.83
C LEU A 164 10.36 0.37 -7.64
N MET A 165 9.89 0.97 -8.73
CA MET A 165 9.23 2.29 -8.66
C MET A 165 7.90 2.24 -7.89
N PRO A 166 6.95 1.33 -8.17
CA PRO A 166 5.73 1.27 -7.37
C PRO A 166 5.99 0.89 -5.92
N VAL A 167 6.91 -0.03 -5.62
CA VAL A 167 7.30 -0.36 -4.24
C VAL A 167 7.82 0.87 -3.49
N THR A 168 8.73 1.63 -4.10
CA THR A 168 9.32 2.82 -3.45
C THR A 168 8.26 3.91 -3.23
N LEU A 169 7.37 4.14 -4.20
CA LEU A 169 6.26 5.09 -4.07
C LEU A 169 5.30 4.67 -2.96
N HIS A 170 4.98 3.39 -2.84
CA HIS A 170 4.10 2.86 -1.81
C HIS A 170 4.73 2.98 -0.41
N ILE A 171 6.01 2.64 -0.26
CA ILE A 171 6.77 2.83 0.98
C ILE A 171 6.73 4.30 1.41
N LEU A 172 7.05 5.24 0.51
CA LEU A 172 7.04 6.67 0.82
C LEU A 172 5.65 7.19 1.15
N MET A 173 4.63 6.71 0.46
CA MET A 173 3.24 7.04 0.78
C MET A 173 2.90 6.62 2.21
N ASN A 174 3.13 5.36 2.58
CA ASN A 174 2.81 4.86 3.92
C ASN A 174 3.64 5.58 4.99
N ALA A 175 4.94 5.80 4.74
CA ALA A 175 5.80 6.57 5.66
C ALA A 175 5.29 8.00 5.87
N THR A 176 4.84 8.67 4.81
CA THR A 176 4.31 10.04 4.88
C THR A 176 3.00 10.08 5.67
N VAL A 177 2.05 9.19 5.36
CA VAL A 177 0.75 9.14 6.04
C VAL A 177 0.90 8.81 7.51
N ILE A 178 1.63 7.74 7.83
CA ILE A 178 1.85 7.29 9.22
C ILE A 178 2.67 8.34 9.99
N GLY A 179 3.70 8.94 9.38
CA GLY A 179 4.51 9.98 9.99
C GLY A 179 3.71 11.22 10.34
N ILE A 180 2.83 11.69 9.47
CA ILE A 180 1.93 12.83 9.72
C ILE A 180 0.93 12.49 10.84
N GLN A 181 0.31 11.31 10.79
CA GLN A 181 -0.65 10.88 11.82
C GLN A 181 0.00 10.84 13.21
N TYR A 182 1.20 10.24 13.30
CA TYR A 182 1.97 10.20 14.55
C TYR A 182 2.35 11.61 15.04
N GLY A 183 2.84 12.48 14.15
CA GLY A 183 3.20 13.85 14.48
C GLY A 183 2.02 14.65 15.02
N VAL A 184 0.85 14.55 14.41
CA VAL A 184 -0.38 15.22 14.89
C VAL A 184 -0.78 14.69 16.28
N GLN A 185 -0.70 13.37 16.50
CA GLN A 185 -1.01 12.80 17.81
C GLN A 185 -0.08 13.31 18.91
N VAL A 186 1.23 13.35 18.67
CA VAL A 186 2.22 13.87 19.64
C VAL A 186 1.90 15.31 19.99
N LEU A 187 1.60 16.15 19.01
CA LEU A 187 1.24 17.56 19.25
C LEU A 187 -0.03 17.71 20.10
N LEU A 188 -1.06 16.89 19.84
CA LEU A 188 -2.31 16.92 20.61
C LEU A 188 -2.17 16.37 22.03
N SER A 189 -1.18 15.50 22.29
CA SER A 189 -0.93 14.93 23.62
C SER A 189 -0.02 15.81 24.49
N SER A 190 0.68 16.79 23.89
CA SER A 190 1.62 17.68 24.56
C SER A 190 1.03 19.06 24.91
N GLY A 191 -0.18 19.37 24.50
CA GLY A 191 -0.93 20.60 24.81
C GLY A 191 -2.10 20.34 25.74
#